data_bf60bcaff8e4c2b24206f76ae2e3ebea
#
_entry.id   bf60bcaff8e4c2b24206f76ae2e3ebea
#
_cell.length_a   1.000
_cell.length_b   1.000
_cell.length_c   1.000
_cell.angle_alpha   90.00
_cell.angle_beta   90.00
_cell.angle_gamma   90.00
#
_symmetry.space_group_name_H-M   'P 1'
#
loop_
_entity.id
_entity.type
_entity.pdbx_description
1 polymer ?
#
loop_
_entity_poly.entity_id
_entity_poly.type
_entity_poly.pdbx_seq_one_letter_code
_entity_poly.pdbx_strand_id
1 'polypeptide(L)'
;MLLCFFLCANGLVGYAQKGCRLVIVPVDTPAPKKAPQMQSVFASKSACMVYVRQLPALLMAQGYVSASVDSVYQDSSSVYINLFTGTKYQWENIRVNEADWLLLNQLGFGRAAFDNKPFSQAKITELYNGLLDYFGNTGYPFAKIAMDSVAIRDGKISARLNISKGFVYHIDTLLQYGSARLTRNFMYHYLDIKPHDIYTQNKLDNIGKRLAELPYVEQYQPWALGMLNKGANISLYLQPRRSNQINVLVGFLPANQALGGKLLLTGDAALNLRNPFGNGETIAINWQQLQARSPKLNLLYQRPYMFRSPFGLNVNFDLYKQDSSYLNINAQLGMQYVLSASQSGSIFIQSKSTAVLNVDTTAVKFSKQLPPMADVSSVSLALQYSFNSTNYRFNPVKGNELQITAAFGNKTIKKSNAIINIKDAAFNYGSLYDTLKLHSYLFMARLAAAHYFPAGRQSTIKVGLNAGWYQTPNYFRNELFQIGGYRLLRGFDEESIYANRFVVGTAEYRYLLGQNSYMFGFTDGGWAKYQTISVNYAHTYIGAGLGLAFETKGGVVNFSVAAGKRDDTSFNLSQLKIHLGFLSVF
;
A
#
# COMPACT_ATOMS: atom_id res chain seq x y z
N MET A 1 -15.96 3.76 51.17
CA MET A 1 -17.23 4.37 50.78
C MET A 1 -17.67 3.71 49.48
N LEU A 2 -18.55 2.71 49.65
CA LEU A 2 -19.09 1.85 48.59
C LEU A 2 -20.12 2.64 47.78
N LEU A 3 -20.00 2.63 46.44
CA LEU A 3 -21.07 3.06 45.54
C LEU A 3 -21.56 1.86 44.76
N CYS A 4 -22.75 1.35 45.15
CA CYS A 4 -23.50 0.33 44.45
C CYS A 4 -24.07 0.89 43.15
N PHE A 5 -23.70 0.29 41.99
CA PHE A 5 -24.39 0.50 40.73
C PHE A 5 -25.57 -0.49 40.62
N PHE A 6 -26.77 0.04 40.66
CA PHE A 6 -28.02 -0.68 40.34
C PHE A 6 -28.07 -0.94 38.85
N LEU A 7 -27.99 -2.19 38.47
CA LEU A 7 -28.32 -2.66 37.12
C LEU A 7 -29.85 -2.79 37.03
N CYS A 8 -30.51 -1.86 36.36
CA CYS A 8 -31.87 -2.06 35.86
C CYS A 8 -31.85 -3.04 34.70
N ALA A 9 -32.16 -4.29 34.99
CA ALA A 9 -32.49 -5.29 33.99
C ALA A 9 -33.89 -4.99 33.43
N ASN A 10 -33.97 -4.23 32.32
CA ASN A 10 -35.15 -4.19 31.49
C ASN A 10 -35.21 -5.51 30.72
N GLY A 11 -36.06 -6.42 31.16
CA GLY A 11 -36.39 -7.62 30.45
C GLY A 11 -37.03 -7.29 29.09
N LEU A 12 -36.23 -7.36 28.02
CA LEU A 12 -36.73 -7.49 26.66
C LEU A 12 -37.47 -8.84 26.61
N VAL A 13 -38.79 -8.81 26.69
CA VAL A 13 -39.66 -9.93 26.32
C VAL A 13 -39.44 -10.16 24.83
N GLY A 14 -38.47 -11.01 24.50
CA GLY A 14 -38.30 -11.53 23.15
C GLY A 14 -39.53 -12.35 22.82
N TYR A 15 -40.40 -11.84 21.95
CA TYR A 15 -41.39 -12.68 21.27
C TYR A 15 -40.58 -13.75 20.53
N ALA A 16 -40.57 -14.96 21.07
CA ALA A 16 -40.04 -16.13 20.37
C ALA A 16 -40.89 -16.29 19.10
N GLN A 17 -40.34 -15.84 17.96
CA GLN A 17 -40.94 -16.13 16.66
C GLN A 17 -41.00 -17.65 16.56
N LYS A 18 -42.21 -18.21 16.54
CA LYS A 18 -42.42 -19.64 16.33
C LYS A 18 -41.77 -20.02 15.01
N GLY A 19 -40.73 -20.86 15.07
CA GLY A 19 -40.07 -21.40 13.88
C GLY A 19 -41.12 -22.04 12.94
N CYS A 20 -40.87 -21.96 11.65
CA CYS A 20 -41.75 -22.54 10.64
C CYS A 20 -41.10 -23.80 10.06
N ARG A 21 -41.88 -24.86 9.93
CA ARG A 21 -41.47 -26.11 9.29
C ARG A 21 -42.05 -26.18 7.88
N LEU A 22 -41.17 -26.45 6.90
CA LEU A 22 -41.58 -26.75 5.52
C LEU A 22 -41.84 -28.26 5.40
N VAL A 23 -43.06 -28.62 5.03
CA VAL A 23 -43.46 -30.00 4.74
C VAL A 23 -43.63 -30.12 3.24
N ILE A 24 -42.85 -31.00 2.64
CA ILE A 24 -42.83 -31.21 1.19
C ILE A 24 -43.59 -32.50 0.89
N VAL A 25 -44.62 -32.38 0.07
CA VAL A 25 -45.41 -33.50 -0.45
C VAL A 25 -44.97 -33.70 -1.91
N PRO A 26 -44.26 -34.79 -2.25
CA PRO A 26 -43.89 -35.05 -3.61
C PRO A 26 -45.09 -35.43 -4.46
N VAL A 27 -45.20 -34.86 -5.64
CA VAL A 27 -46.23 -35.18 -6.63
C VAL A 27 -45.75 -36.27 -7.60
N ASP A 28 -44.44 -36.43 -7.73
CA ASP A 28 -43.81 -37.39 -8.65
C ASP A 28 -44.02 -38.84 -8.19
N THR A 29 -44.45 -39.70 -9.09
CA THR A 29 -44.50 -41.16 -8.88
C THR A 29 -43.81 -41.88 -10.07
N PRO A 30 -42.70 -42.58 -9.82
CA PRO A 30 -41.98 -42.75 -8.56
C PRO A 30 -41.10 -41.53 -8.19
N ALA A 31 -40.94 -41.30 -6.88
CA ALA A 31 -40.10 -40.24 -6.36
C ALA A 31 -38.64 -40.39 -6.86
N PRO A 32 -37.89 -39.30 -7.08
CA PRO A 32 -36.53 -39.36 -7.59
C PRO A 32 -35.63 -40.19 -6.69
N LYS A 33 -34.81 -41.08 -7.26
CA LYS A 33 -33.92 -42.02 -6.53
C LYS A 33 -32.96 -41.30 -5.56
N LYS A 34 -32.73 -40.01 -5.72
CA LYS A 34 -31.92 -39.16 -4.83
C LYS A 34 -32.65 -37.85 -4.65
N ALA A 35 -33.22 -37.66 -3.48
CA ALA A 35 -33.92 -36.39 -3.16
C ALA A 35 -32.93 -35.20 -3.19
N PRO A 36 -33.35 -34.05 -3.75
CA PRO A 36 -32.52 -32.84 -3.71
C PRO A 36 -32.37 -32.34 -2.27
N GLN A 37 -31.26 -31.65 -1.99
CA GLN A 37 -31.06 -31.02 -0.67
C GLN A 37 -31.99 -29.81 -0.54
N MET A 38 -32.86 -29.83 0.46
CA MET A 38 -33.82 -28.77 0.73
C MET A 38 -33.83 -28.45 2.23
N GLN A 39 -34.00 -27.20 2.56
CA GLN A 39 -34.14 -26.74 3.95
C GLN A 39 -35.58 -26.95 4.42
N SER A 40 -35.74 -27.55 5.60
CA SER A 40 -37.07 -27.87 6.16
C SER A 40 -37.47 -27.06 7.40
N VAL A 41 -36.54 -26.33 8.01
CA VAL A 41 -36.79 -25.53 9.22
C VAL A 41 -36.31 -24.08 9.00
N PHE A 42 -37.16 -23.14 9.36
CA PHE A 42 -36.95 -21.71 9.20
C PHE A 42 -37.24 -20.92 10.48
N ALA A 43 -36.57 -19.81 10.68
CA ALA A 43 -36.74 -18.95 11.86
C ALA A 43 -38.11 -18.25 11.88
N SER A 44 -38.77 -18.07 10.72
CA SER A 44 -40.11 -17.47 10.63
C SER A 44 -40.88 -17.99 9.41
N LYS A 45 -42.18 -17.84 9.43
CA LYS A 45 -43.08 -18.20 8.33
C LYS A 45 -42.81 -17.36 7.07
N SER A 46 -42.47 -16.10 7.25
CA SER A 46 -42.07 -15.22 6.14
C SER A 46 -40.80 -15.74 5.43
N ALA A 47 -39.77 -16.15 6.20
CA ALA A 47 -38.56 -16.74 5.65
C ALA A 47 -38.84 -18.05 4.89
N CYS A 48 -39.74 -18.90 5.42
CA CYS A 48 -40.16 -20.11 4.74
C CYS A 48 -40.86 -19.81 3.41
N MET A 49 -41.76 -18.83 3.37
CA MET A 49 -42.45 -18.43 2.13
C MET A 49 -41.52 -17.84 1.07
N VAL A 50 -40.50 -17.06 1.49
CA VAL A 50 -39.47 -16.58 0.58
C VAL A 50 -38.69 -17.74 -0.02
N TYR A 51 -38.31 -18.73 0.80
CA TYR A 51 -37.61 -19.93 0.33
C TYR A 51 -38.46 -20.74 -0.65
N VAL A 52 -39.79 -20.95 -0.34
CA VAL A 52 -40.72 -21.67 -1.23
C VAL A 52 -40.82 -21.00 -2.60
N ARG A 53 -40.88 -19.67 -2.66
CA ARG A 53 -40.86 -18.93 -3.95
C ARG A 53 -39.56 -19.12 -4.74
N GLN A 54 -38.46 -19.28 -4.06
CA GLN A 54 -37.12 -19.49 -4.67
C GLN A 54 -36.85 -20.97 -4.97
N LEU A 55 -37.64 -21.90 -4.40
CA LEU A 55 -37.38 -23.33 -4.45
C LEU A 55 -37.26 -23.88 -5.89
N PRO A 56 -38.13 -23.52 -6.86
CA PRO A 56 -37.95 -23.97 -8.23
C PRO A 56 -36.60 -23.55 -8.84
N ALA A 57 -36.17 -22.31 -8.59
CA ALA A 57 -34.86 -21.83 -9.08
C ALA A 57 -33.69 -22.55 -8.39
N LEU A 58 -33.79 -22.85 -7.10
CA LEU A 58 -32.79 -23.62 -6.35
C LEU A 58 -32.71 -25.07 -6.85
N LEU A 59 -33.83 -25.69 -7.19
CA LEU A 59 -33.88 -27.04 -7.76
C LEU A 59 -33.36 -27.07 -9.20
N MET A 60 -33.67 -26.05 -10.02
CA MET A 60 -33.12 -25.89 -11.34
C MET A 60 -31.59 -25.77 -11.26
N ALA A 61 -31.03 -25.02 -10.31
CA ALA A 61 -29.59 -24.92 -10.08
C ALA A 61 -28.95 -26.28 -9.71
N GLN A 62 -29.70 -27.21 -9.11
CA GLN A 62 -29.26 -28.57 -8.81
C GLN A 62 -29.48 -29.56 -9.97
N GLY A 63 -30.02 -29.10 -11.10
CA GLY A 63 -30.26 -29.89 -12.32
C GLY A 63 -31.68 -30.41 -12.50
N TYR A 64 -32.62 -30.01 -11.64
CA TYR A 64 -34.05 -30.39 -11.76
C TYR A 64 -34.79 -29.27 -12.48
N VAL A 65 -34.65 -29.22 -13.81
CA VAL A 65 -35.12 -28.10 -14.66
C VAL A 65 -36.65 -28.00 -14.71
N SER A 66 -37.37 -29.13 -14.55
CA SER A 66 -38.82 -29.20 -14.58
C SER A 66 -39.48 -29.08 -13.21
N ALA A 67 -38.69 -28.78 -12.16
CA ALA A 67 -39.23 -28.68 -10.81
C ALA A 67 -40.22 -27.51 -10.69
N SER A 68 -41.39 -27.77 -10.12
CA SER A 68 -42.44 -26.79 -9.87
C SER A 68 -43.08 -26.98 -8.50
N VAL A 69 -43.49 -25.86 -7.89
CA VAL A 69 -44.36 -25.87 -6.70
C VAL A 69 -45.77 -25.67 -7.18
N ASP A 70 -46.56 -26.75 -7.18
CA ASP A 70 -47.89 -26.76 -7.78
C ASP A 70 -48.94 -26.16 -6.85
N SER A 71 -48.80 -26.32 -5.53
CA SER A 71 -49.67 -25.69 -4.56
C SER A 71 -48.96 -25.42 -3.23
N VAL A 72 -49.40 -24.40 -2.52
CA VAL A 72 -48.87 -24.00 -1.22
C VAL A 72 -50.04 -23.88 -0.25
N TYR A 73 -50.01 -24.65 0.82
CA TYR A 73 -50.95 -24.56 1.94
C TYR A 73 -50.18 -24.19 3.20
N GLN A 74 -50.81 -23.45 4.10
CA GLN A 74 -50.12 -23.00 5.32
C GLN A 74 -51.04 -23.07 6.52
N ASP A 75 -50.50 -23.55 7.64
CA ASP A 75 -51.14 -23.50 8.95
C ASP A 75 -50.43 -22.53 9.91
N SER A 76 -50.68 -22.60 11.20
CA SER A 76 -50.12 -21.71 12.22
C SER A 76 -48.60 -21.87 12.40
N SER A 77 -48.01 -23.05 12.12
CA SER A 77 -46.62 -23.41 12.41
C SER A 77 -45.87 -24.02 11.23
N SER A 78 -46.60 -24.41 10.17
CA SER A 78 -46.00 -25.12 9.03
C SER A 78 -46.49 -24.55 7.70
N VAL A 79 -45.66 -24.74 6.68
CA VAL A 79 -45.97 -24.50 5.26
C VAL A 79 -45.88 -25.83 4.54
N TYR A 80 -46.95 -26.23 3.87
CA TYR A 80 -47.03 -27.45 3.06
C TYR A 80 -46.96 -27.08 1.59
N ILE A 81 -46.15 -27.78 0.84
CA ILE A 81 -46.06 -27.59 -0.60
C ILE A 81 -46.22 -28.91 -1.33
N ASN A 82 -46.96 -28.89 -2.42
CA ASN A 82 -46.95 -29.96 -3.41
C ASN A 82 -45.83 -29.65 -4.39
N LEU A 83 -44.79 -30.49 -4.38
CA LEU A 83 -43.59 -30.28 -5.17
C LEU A 83 -43.51 -31.36 -6.25
N PHE A 84 -43.52 -30.93 -7.51
CA PHE A 84 -43.08 -31.75 -8.62
C PHE A 84 -41.57 -31.55 -8.81
N THR A 85 -40.77 -32.56 -8.60
CA THR A 85 -39.30 -32.48 -8.70
C THR A 85 -38.84 -32.78 -10.12
N GLY A 86 -39.44 -33.76 -10.76
CA GLY A 86 -39.03 -34.25 -12.08
C GLY A 86 -37.72 -35.02 -12.05
N THR A 87 -37.19 -35.29 -13.23
CA THR A 87 -35.91 -35.98 -13.40
C THR A 87 -34.73 -35.00 -13.41
N LYS A 88 -33.56 -35.48 -12.99
CA LYS A 88 -32.31 -34.70 -13.12
C LYS A 88 -31.81 -34.76 -14.55
N TYR A 89 -31.69 -33.59 -15.16
CA TYR A 89 -31.24 -33.46 -16.53
C TYR A 89 -29.71 -33.53 -16.65
N GLN A 90 -29.23 -34.04 -17.81
CA GLN A 90 -27.83 -34.10 -18.18
C GLN A 90 -27.64 -33.47 -19.55
N TRP A 91 -26.47 -32.91 -19.78
CA TRP A 91 -26.07 -32.49 -21.11
C TRP A 91 -25.83 -33.73 -22.01
N GLU A 92 -26.46 -33.77 -23.19
CA GLU A 92 -26.08 -34.68 -24.22
C GLU A 92 -24.86 -34.16 -24.98
N ASN A 93 -24.99 -32.94 -25.51
CA ASN A 93 -23.90 -32.21 -26.16
C ASN A 93 -24.24 -30.70 -26.27
N ILE A 94 -23.21 -29.89 -26.44
CA ILE A 94 -23.32 -28.50 -26.89
C ILE A 94 -22.68 -28.43 -28.28
N ARG A 95 -23.46 -28.06 -29.31
CA ARG A 95 -22.95 -27.84 -30.65
C ARG A 95 -22.39 -26.43 -30.78
N VAL A 96 -21.18 -26.31 -31.28
CA VAL A 96 -20.47 -25.04 -31.47
C VAL A 96 -19.76 -25.11 -32.83
N ASN A 97 -19.51 -23.97 -33.46
CA ASN A 97 -18.69 -23.95 -34.67
C ASN A 97 -17.28 -24.46 -34.36
N GLU A 98 -16.67 -25.22 -35.25
CA GLU A 98 -15.32 -25.80 -35.04
C GLU A 98 -14.28 -24.75 -34.69
N ALA A 99 -14.33 -23.57 -35.29
CA ALA A 99 -13.42 -22.45 -35.00
C ALA A 99 -13.51 -21.90 -33.56
N ASP A 100 -14.66 -22.05 -32.90
CA ASP A 100 -14.88 -21.51 -31.55
C ASP A 100 -14.48 -22.53 -30.48
N TRP A 101 -14.31 -23.82 -30.81
CA TRP A 101 -13.86 -24.84 -29.86
C TRP A 101 -12.47 -24.57 -29.29
N LEU A 102 -11.56 -23.98 -30.07
CA LEU A 102 -10.23 -23.62 -29.60
C LEU A 102 -10.32 -22.61 -28.45
N LEU A 103 -11.15 -21.58 -28.63
CA LEU A 103 -11.41 -20.57 -27.60
C LEU A 103 -12.07 -21.17 -26.35
N LEU A 104 -13.09 -21.99 -26.54
CA LEU A 104 -13.78 -22.65 -25.43
C LEU A 104 -12.84 -23.54 -24.62
N ASN A 105 -11.94 -24.27 -25.26
CA ASN A 105 -10.92 -25.07 -24.59
C ASN A 105 -9.95 -24.20 -23.78
N GLN A 106 -9.51 -23.07 -24.33
CA GLN A 106 -8.64 -22.11 -23.62
C GLN A 106 -9.31 -21.53 -22.36
N LEU A 107 -10.62 -21.32 -22.42
CA LEU A 107 -11.42 -20.82 -21.29
C LEU A 107 -11.88 -21.93 -20.32
N GLY A 108 -11.51 -23.19 -20.55
CA GLY A 108 -11.89 -24.33 -19.71
C GLY A 108 -13.29 -24.89 -19.96
N PHE A 109 -13.93 -24.51 -21.08
CA PHE A 109 -15.26 -24.93 -21.49
C PHE A 109 -15.24 -25.89 -22.69
N GLY A 110 -14.24 -26.78 -22.76
CA GLY A 110 -14.15 -27.79 -23.79
C GLY A 110 -15.30 -28.81 -23.71
N ARG A 111 -15.41 -29.68 -24.73
CA ARG A 111 -16.46 -30.71 -24.83
C ARG A 111 -16.61 -31.51 -23.51
N ALA A 112 -15.52 -31.93 -22.91
CA ALA A 112 -15.51 -32.68 -21.65
C ALA A 112 -16.17 -31.96 -20.46
N ALA A 113 -16.36 -30.64 -20.54
CA ALA A 113 -17.01 -29.87 -19.48
C ALA A 113 -18.55 -30.02 -19.51
N PHE A 114 -19.11 -30.46 -20.65
CA PHE A 114 -20.55 -30.56 -20.84
C PHE A 114 -21.00 -32.00 -21.19
N ASP A 115 -20.33 -32.72 -22.08
CA ASP A 115 -20.78 -34.01 -22.56
C ASP A 115 -21.04 -35.01 -21.43
N ASN A 116 -22.29 -35.50 -21.34
CA ASN A 116 -22.79 -36.40 -20.31
C ASN A 116 -22.62 -35.89 -18.86
N LYS A 117 -22.44 -34.57 -18.66
CA LYS A 117 -22.39 -33.94 -17.32
C LYS A 117 -23.79 -33.53 -16.87
N PRO A 118 -24.05 -33.51 -15.55
CA PRO A 118 -25.30 -32.96 -15.01
C PRO A 118 -25.53 -31.52 -15.51
N PHE A 119 -26.77 -31.20 -15.85
CA PHE A 119 -27.15 -29.84 -16.20
C PHE A 119 -26.88 -28.91 -15.00
N SER A 120 -26.25 -27.79 -15.24
CA SER A 120 -25.99 -26.76 -14.23
C SER A 120 -26.16 -25.38 -14.85
N GLN A 121 -27.14 -24.63 -14.37
CA GLN A 121 -27.34 -23.24 -14.78
C GLN A 121 -26.13 -22.37 -14.42
N ALA A 122 -25.51 -22.61 -13.25
CA ALA A 122 -24.29 -21.90 -12.85
C ALA A 122 -23.17 -22.07 -13.87
N LYS A 123 -22.99 -23.28 -14.42
CA LYS A 123 -21.97 -23.55 -15.46
C LYS A 123 -22.25 -22.81 -16.76
N ILE A 124 -23.53 -22.65 -17.15
CA ILE A 124 -23.91 -21.86 -18.32
C ILE A 124 -23.61 -20.37 -18.08
N THR A 125 -23.95 -19.86 -16.91
CA THR A 125 -23.66 -18.48 -16.52
C THR A 125 -22.14 -18.22 -16.53
N GLU A 126 -21.35 -19.16 -16.00
CA GLU A 126 -19.88 -19.11 -16.03
C GLU A 126 -19.35 -19.09 -17.47
N LEU A 127 -19.89 -19.94 -18.35
CA LEU A 127 -19.55 -19.95 -19.77
C LEU A 127 -19.86 -18.60 -20.44
N TYR A 128 -21.07 -18.06 -20.22
CA TYR A 128 -21.46 -16.78 -20.82
C TYR A 128 -20.59 -15.64 -20.31
N ASN A 129 -20.38 -15.56 -19.01
CA ASN A 129 -19.54 -14.52 -18.40
C ASN A 129 -18.09 -14.64 -18.90
N GLY A 130 -17.53 -15.85 -18.92
CA GLY A 130 -16.16 -16.07 -19.40
C GLY A 130 -15.97 -15.68 -20.89
N LEU A 131 -16.95 -15.97 -21.74
CA LEU A 131 -16.92 -15.57 -23.16
C LEU A 131 -17.11 -14.06 -23.32
N LEU A 132 -18.07 -13.43 -22.59
CA LEU A 132 -18.31 -11.99 -22.66
C LEU A 132 -17.10 -11.22 -22.13
N ASP A 133 -16.49 -11.67 -21.04
CA ASP A 133 -15.27 -11.08 -20.48
C ASP A 133 -14.11 -11.19 -21.48
N TYR A 134 -13.93 -12.34 -22.12
CA TYR A 134 -12.91 -12.51 -23.15
C TYR A 134 -13.14 -11.55 -24.32
N PHE A 135 -14.34 -11.50 -24.88
CA PHE A 135 -14.65 -10.64 -26.01
C PHE A 135 -14.59 -9.16 -25.65
N GLY A 136 -15.11 -8.76 -24.47
CA GLY A 136 -15.00 -7.41 -23.97
C GLY A 136 -13.55 -6.95 -23.78
N ASN A 137 -12.63 -7.87 -23.49
CA ASN A 137 -11.21 -7.57 -23.34
C ASN A 137 -10.38 -7.72 -24.61
N THR A 138 -10.98 -8.20 -25.70
CA THR A 138 -10.31 -8.38 -26.99
C THR A 138 -10.90 -7.53 -28.12
N GLY A 139 -11.64 -6.46 -27.77
CA GLY A 139 -12.14 -5.48 -28.72
C GLY A 139 -13.59 -5.66 -29.18
N TYR A 140 -14.34 -6.57 -28.61
CA TYR A 140 -15.70 -6.87 -29.01
C TYR A 140 -16.73 -6.58 -27.89
N PRO A 141 -16.97 -5.30 -27.53
CA PRO A 141 -17.88 -4.95 -26.43
C PRO A 141 -19.35 -5.32 -26.67
N PHE A 142 -19.74 -5.55 -27.93
CA PHE A 142 -21.11 -5.89 -28.31
C PHE A 142 -21.25 -7.35 -28.76
N ALA A 143 -20.34 -8.22 -28.36
CA ALA A 143 -20.46 -9.65 -28.60
C ALA A 143 -21.78 -10.19 -28.00
N LYS A 144 -22.46 -11.02 -28.76
CA LYS A 144 -23.71 -11.67 -28.34
C LYS A 144 -23.49 -13.17 -28.26
N ILE A 145 -23.90 -13.75 -27.17
CA ILE A 145 -23.80 -15.18 -26.91
C ILE A 145 -25.18 -15.69 -26.56
N ALA A 146 -25.64 -16.69 -27.26
CA ALA A 146 -26.94 -17.30 -27.02
C ALA A 146 -26.88 -18.83 -27.24
N MET A 147 -27.65 -19.53 -26.45
CA MET A 147 -28.00 -20.93 -26.78
C MET A 147 -29.31 -20.95 -27.54
N ASP A 148 -29.28 -21.52 -28.71
CA ASP A 148 -30.46 -21.78 -29.53
C ASP A 148 -30.65 -23.28 -29.80
N SER A 149 -31.74 -23.64 -30.48
CA SER A 149 -32.05 -25.02 -30.87
C SER A 149 -31.97 -25.99 -29.67
N VAL A 150 -32.48 -25.55 -28.50
CA VAL A 150 -32.50 -26.37 -27.29
C VAL A 150 -33.52 -27.51 -27.50
N ALA A 151 -33.04 -28.74 -27.40
CA ALA A 151 -33.87 -29.93 -27.45
C ALA A 151 -33.71 -30.73 -26.14
N ILE A 152 -34.85 -31.17 -25.62
CA ILE A 152 -34.92 -31.98 -24.38
C ILE A 152 -35.57 -33.33 -24.77
N ARG A 153 -34.82 -34.43 -24.60
CA ARG A 153 -35.29 -35.79 -24.87
C ARG A 153 -34.75 -36.75 -23.82
N ASP A 154 -35.58 -37.57 -23.25
CA ASP A 154 -35.20 -38.63 -22.30
C ASP A 154 -34.26 -38.15 -21.16
N GLY A 155 -34.54 -36.96 -20.58
CA GLY A 155 -33.71 -36.38 -19.52
C GLY A 155 -32.36 -35.79 -19.96
N LYS A 156 -32.14 -35.75 -21.28
CA LYS A 156 -30.93 -35.16 -21.89
C LYS A 156 -31.27 -33.85 -22.59
N ILE A 157 -30.33 -32.91 -22.50
CA ILE A 157 -30.39 -31.57 -23.10
C ILE A 157 -29.30 -31.46 -24.16
N SER A 158 -29.67 -31.10 -25.37
CA SER A 158 -28.74 -30.65 -26.40
C SER A 158 -29.07 -29.22 -26.81
N ALA A 159 -28.06 -28.40 -27.08
CA ALA A 159 -28.23 -27.03 -27.52
C ALA A 159 -27.14 -26.63 -28.51
N ARG A 160 -27.38 -25.57 -29.27
CA ARG A 160 -26.36 -24.92 -30.10
C ARG A 160 -25.93 -23.62 -29.40
N LEU A 161 -24.63 -23.46 -29.18
CA LEU A 161 -24.04 -22.20 -28.74
C LEU A 161 -23.74 -21.32 -29.95
N ASN A 162 -24.39 -20.18 -30.04
CA ASN A 162 -24.20 -19.20 -31.11
C ASN A 162 -23.40 -18.03 -30.57
N ILE A 163 -22.25 -17.74 -31.19
CA ILE A 163 -21.33 -16.64 -30.81
C ILE A 163 -21.28 -15.65 -31.97
N SER A 164 -21.79 -14.45 -31.76
CA SER A 164 -21.70 -13.32 -32.67
C SER A 164 -20.79 -12.25 -32.10
N LYS A 165 -19.55 -12.17 -32.62
CA LYS A 165 -18.52 -11.25 -32.10
C LYS A 165 -18.82 -9.78 -32.38
N GLY A 166 -19.46 -9.50 -33.55
CA GLY A 166 -19.65 -8.14 -34.04
C GLY A 166 -18.36 -7.51 -34.58
N PHE A 167 -18.26 -6.19 -34.53
CA PHE A 167 -17.09 -5.43 -34.98
C PHE A 167 -16.08 -5.22 -33.88
N VAL A 168 -14.80 -5.08 -34.27
CA VAL A 168 -13.73 -4.65 -33.35
C VAL A 168 -13.88 -3.15 -33.10
N TYR A 169 -13.83 -2.73 -31.84
CA TYR A 169 -13.83 -1.35 -31.40
C TYR A 169 -12.44 -0.92 -30.92
N HIS A 170 -12.12 0.35 -31.19
CA HIS A 170 -10.87 0.97 -30.76
C HIS A 170 -11.18 2.20 -29.91
N ILE A 171 -10.25 2.63 -29.10
CA ILE A 171 -10.34 3.88 -28.37
C ILE A 171 -9.97 5.01 -29.34
N ASP A 172 -10.89 5.94 -29.60
CA ASP A 172 -10.63 7.10 -30.47
C ASP A 172 -9.94 8.20 -29.70
N THR A 173 -10.52 8.60 -28.55
CA THR A 173 -9.98 9.71 -27.80
C THR A 173 -10.35 9.64 -26.31
N LEU A 174 -9.54 10.34 -25.50
CA LEU A 174 -9.80 10.60 -24.10
C LEU A 174 -9.96 12.11 -23.93
N LEU A 175 -11.16 12.54 -23.56
CA LEU A 175 -11.55 13.93 -23.37
C LEU A 175 -11.59 14.24 -21.87
N GLN A 176 -11.02 15.39 -21.50
CA GLN A 176 -11.10 15.89 -20.13
C GLN A 176 -11.99 17.13 -20.08
N TYR A 177 -12.94 17.12 -19.15
CA TYR A 177 -13.82 18.23 -18.82
C TYR A 177 -13.57 18.67 -17.37
N GLY A 178 -13.82 19.96 -17.09
CA GLY A 178 -13.62 20.54 -15.76
C GLY A 178 -12.30 21.30 -15.63
N SER A 179 -11.99 21.73 -14.41
CA SER A 179 -10.87 22.66 -14.14
C SER A 179 -9.57 21.99 -13.70
N ALA A 180 -9.55 20.65 -13.54
CA ALA A 180 -8.32 19.92 -13.23
C ALA A 180 -7.29 20.04 -14.37
N ARG A 181 -6.02 20.20 -14.00
CA ARG A 181 -4.93 20.30 -14.97
C ARG A 181 -4.18 18.97 -15.04
N LEU A 182 -4.47 18.17 -16.09
CA LEU A 182 -3.71 16.98 -16.43
C LEU A 182 -3.34 17.01 -17.90
N THR A 183 -2.08 16.72 -18.20
CA THR A 183 -1.65 16.63 -19.61
C THR A 183 -2.16 15.33 -20.22
N ARG A 184 -2.46 15.35 -21.52
CA ARG A 184 -2.90 14.14 -22.25
C ARG A 184 -1.89 12.99 -22.14
N ASN A 185 -0.60 13.32 -22.21
CA ASN A 185 0.48 12.33 -22.08
C ASN A 185 0.42 11.62 -20.73
N PHE A 186 0.24 12.37 -19.64
CA PHE A 186 0.08 11.79 -18.31
C PHE A 186 -1.15 10.88 -18.25
N MET A 187 -2.31 11.34 -18.70
CA MET A 187 -3.54 10.55 -18.67
C MET A 187 -3.43 9.24 -19.46
N TYR A 188 -2.87 9.28 -20.67
CA TYR A 188 -2.71 8.10 -21.50
C TYR A 188 -1.83 7.03 -20.84
N HIS A 189 -0.75 7.43 -20.22
CA HIS A 189 0.14 6.48 -19.55
C HIS A 189 -0.40 6.02 -18.19
N TYR A 190 -1.01 6.95 -17.44
CA TYR A 190 -1.55 6.63 -16.12
C TYR A 190 -2.75 5.70 -16.18
N LEU A 191 -3.66 5.92 -17.10
CA LEU A 191 -4.82 5.06 -17.31
C LEU A 191 -4.48 3.79 -18.12
N ASP A 192 -3.32 3.78 -18.77
CA ASP A 192 -2.91 2.74 -19.74
C ASP A 192 -3.92 2.61 -20.89
N ILE A 193 -4.38 3.75 -21.41
CA ILE A 193 -5.35 3.88 -22.49
C ILE A 193 -4.84 4.92 -23.46
N LYS A 194 -4.56 4.51 -24.71
CA LYS A 194 -4.07 5.38 -25.76
C LYS A 194 -5.05 5.43 -26.93
N PRO A 195 -5.05 6.50 -27.73
CA PRO A 195 -5.78 6.52 -29.01
C PRO A 195 -5.34 5.35 -29.89
N HIS A 196 -6.30 4.75 -30.55
CA HIS A 196 -6.17 3.56 -31.41
C HIS A 196 -5.87 2.23 -30.68
N ASP A 197 -5.77 2.21 -29.34
CA ASP A 197 -5.75 0.95 -28.59
C ASP A 197 -7.04 0.17 -28.84
N ILE A 198 -6.95 -1.15 -28.86
CA ILE A 198 -8.12 -2.03 -28.90
C ILE A 198 -8.93 -1.80 -27.62
N TYR A 199 -10.25 -1.72 -27.77
CA TYR A 199 -11.17 -1.66 -26.64
C TYR A 199 -10.92 -2.82 -25.66
N THR A 200 -10.77 -2.50 -24.39
CA THR A 200 -10.50 -3.47 -23.33
C THR A 200 -11.33 -3.10 -22.10
N GLN A 201 -12.36 -3.89 -21.82
CA GLN A 201 -13.33 -3.62 -20.74
C GLN A 201 -12.63 -3.45 -19.38
N ASN A 202 -11.70 -4.34 -19.04
CA ASN A 202 -10.98 -4.29 -17.77
C ASN A 202 -10.18 -2.99 -17.56
N LYS A 203 -9.67 -2.38 -18.62
CA LYS A 203 -8.99 -1.08 -18.52
C LYS A 203 -10.00 0.03 -18.22
N LEU A 204 -11.17 -0.02 -18.84
CA LEU A 204 -12.24 0.97 -18.64
C LEU A 204 -12.83 0.88 -17.22
N ASP A 205 -13.10 -0.32 -16.75
CA ASP A 205 -13.64 -0.56 -15.40
C ASP A 205 -12.70 -0.04 -14.30
N ASN A 206 -11.40 -0.01 -14.58
CA ASN A 206 -10.39 0.52 -13.66
C ASN A 206 -10.22 2.04 -13.71
N ILE A 207 -10.82 2.77 -14.67
CA ILE A 207 -10.65 4.24 -14.79
C ILE A 207 -11.04 4.95 -13.50
N GLY A 208 -12.23 4.69 -12.99
CA GLY A 208 -12.73 5.34 -11.76
C GLY A 208 -11.83 5.08 -10.55
N LYS A 209 -11.35 3.84 -10.40
CA LYS A 209 -10.43 3.46 -9.33
C LYS A 209 -9.10 4.19 -9.46
N ARG A 210 -8.48 4.18 -10.66
CA ARG A 210 -7.21 4.87 -10.91
C ARG A 210 -7.31 6.37 -10.68
N LEU A 211 -8.40 7.02 -11.13
CA LEU A 211 -8.61 8.45 -10.88
C LEU A 211 -8.77 8.75 -9.37
N ALA A 212 -9.45 7.90 -8.63
CA ALA A 212 -9.60 8.06 -7.17
C ALA A 212 -8.28 7.89 -6.40
N GLU A 213 -7.28 7.20 -6.97
CA GLU A 213 -5.93 7.05 -6.39
C GLU A 213 -5.07 8.32 -6.53
N LEU A 214 -5.41 9.23 -7.46
CA LEU A 214 -4.70 10.50 -7.63
C LEU A 214 -5.08 11.48 -6.51
N PRO A 215 -4.14 11.93 -5.69
CA PRO A 215 -4.46 12.78 -4.53
C PRO A 215 -4.84 14.22 -4.91
N TYR A 216 -4.57 14.65 -6.15
CA TYR A 216 -4.70 16.03 -6.63
C TYR A 216 -5.85 16.26 -7.60
N VAL A 217 -6.64 15.22 -7.89
CA VAL A 217 -7.87 15.32 -8.69
C VAL A 217 -9.00 14.54 -8.05
N GLU A 218 -10.24 14.96 -8.34
CA GLU A 218 -11.43 14.18 -8.01
C GLU A 218 -12.42 14.26 -9.18
N GLN A 219 -13.24 13.23 -9.30
CA GLN A 219 -14.33 13.20 -10.26
C GLN A 219 -15.54 13.92 -9.65
N TYR A 220 -16.00 15.03 -10.27
CA TYR A 220 -17.25 15.67 -9.87
C TYR A 220 -18.46 14.99 -10.53
N GLN A 221 -18.22 14.19 -11.56
CA GLN A 221 -19.19 13.34 -12.23
C GLN A 221 -18.49 12.04 -12.65
N PRO A 222 -19.16 10.88 -12.62
CA PRO A 222 -18.60 9.65 -13.15
C PRO A 222 -18.16 9.80 -14.60
N TRP A 223 -17.06 9.17 -14.98
CA TRP A 223 -16.60 9.13 -16.36
C TRP A 223 -17.66 8.49 -17.26
N ALA A 224 -17.72 8.89 -18.52
CA ALA A 224 -18.69 8.41 -19.49
C ALA A 224 -18.00 7.82 -20.72
N LEU A 225 -18.62 6.79 -21.29
CA LEU A 225 -18.21 6.14 -22.50
C LEU A 225 -19.21 6.47 -23.63
N GLY A 226 -18.74 7.08 -24.68
CA GLY A 226 -19.50 7.31 -25.91
C GLY A 226 -19.01 6.38 -27.01
N MET A 227 -19.93 5.60 -27.61
CA MET A 227 -19.62 4.71 -28.74
C MET A 227 -20.16 5.37 -30.01
N LEU A 228 -19.27 5.62 -30.99
CA LEU A 228 -19.65 6.16 -32.28
C LEU A 228 -18.94 5.37 -33.39
N ASN A 229 -19.72 4.86 -34.34
CA ASN A 229 -19.22 3.95 -35.39
C ASN A 229 -18.49 2.72 -34.79
N LYS A 230 -17.17 2.64 -34.99
CA LYS A 230 -16.30 1.58 -34.41
C LYS A 230 -15.31 2.14 -33.39
N GLY A 231 -15.57 3.36 -32.91
CA GLY A 231 -14.72 4.08 -31.97
C GLY A 231 -15.37 4.26 -30.61
N ALA A 232 -14.57 4.35 -29.58
CA ALA A 232 -14.94 4.60 -28.19
C ALA A 232 -14.29 5.90 -27.69
N ASN A 233 -15.13 6.87 -27.32
CA ASN A 233 -14.70 8.14 -26.71
C ASN A 233 -14.90 8.10 -25.21
N ILE A 234 -13.85 8.36 -24.46
CA ILE A 234 -13.87 8.37 -23.00
C ILE A 234 -13.90 9.81 -22.53
N SER A 235 -14.93 10.19 -21.78
CA SER A 235 -15.10 11.52 -21.19
C SER A 235 -14.82 11.46 -19.68
N LEU A 236 -13.82 12.23 -19.24
CA LEU A 236 -13.42 12.34 -17.83
C LEU A 236 -13.86 13.70 -17.29
N TYR A 237 -14.57 13.72 -16.17
CA TYR A 237 -15.10 14.93 -15.53
C TYR A 237 -14.33 15.19 -14.24
N LEU A 238 -13.32 16.07 -14.31
CA LEU A 238 -12.29 16.19 -13.27
C LEU A 238 -12.21 17.61 -12.71
N GLN A 239 -12.12 17.72 -11.39
CA GLN A 239 -11.81 18.98 -10.71
C GLN A 239 -10.56 18.80 -9.82
N PRO A 240 -9.83 19.89 -9.51
CA PRO A 240 -8.67 19.81 -8.65
C PRO A 240 -9.09 19.49 -7.21
N ARG A 241 -8.31 18.64 -6.57
CA ARG A 241 -8.43 18.32 -5.15
C ARG A 241 -7.23 18.90 -4.39
N ARG A 242 -7.48 19.43 -3.21
CA ARG A 242 -6.41 19.93 -2.33
C ARG A 242 -5.46 18.79 -1.96
N SER A 243 -4.18 18.95 -2.29
CA SER A 243 -3.17 17.90 -2.11
C SER A 243 -1.77 18.45 -1.84
N ASN A 244 -1.59 19.74 -2.01
CA ASN A 244 -0.35 20.39 -1.64
C ASN A 244 -0.29 20.48 -0.11
N GLN A 245 0.94 20.43 0.41
CA GLN A 245 1.19 20.43 1.84
C GLN A 245 2.24 21.49 2.16
N ILE A 246 1.98 22.27 3.18
CA ILE A 246 2.97 23.11 3.81
C ILE A 246 2.95 22.84 5.30
N ASN A 247 4.11 22.61 5.87
CA ASN A 247 4.28 22.41 7.30
C ASN A 247 5.33 23.39 7.75
N VAL A 248 5.04 24.15 8.79
CA VAL A 248 6.01 25.05 9.42
C VAL A 248 5.90 24.86 10.92
N LEU A 249 7.00 24.46 11.52
CA LEU A 249 7.14 24.36 12.96
C LEU A 249 8.27 25.28 13.40
N VAL A 250 8.01 26.10 14.39
CA VAL A 250 9.02 26.95 15.03
C VAL A 250 9.05 26.60 16.51
N GLY A 251 10.20 26.30 17.02
CA GLY A 251 10.41 25.96 18.41
C GLY A 251 11.62 26.70 19.01
N PHE A 252 11.74 26.62 20.29
CA PHE A 252 12.87 27.20 21.03
C PHE A 252 13.45 26.13 21.95
N LEU A 253 14.76 25.93 21.89
CA LEU A 253 15.47 25.16 22.89
C LEU A 253 15.93 26.11 23.99
N PRO A 254 15.69 25.75 25.29
CA PRO A 254 16.13 26.55 26.41
C PRO A 254 17.63 26.81 26.36
N ALA A 255 18.04 27.98 26.81
CA ALA A 255 19.43 28.33 26.95
C ALA A 255 20.13 27.35 27.91
N ASN A 256 21.21 26.72 27.45
CA ASN A 256 22.08 25.90 28.29
C ASN A 256 23.54 26.36 28.14
N GLN A 257 24.41 25.91 29.04
CA GLN A 257 25.82 26.30 29.02
C GLN A 257 26.55 25.86 27.75
N ALA A 258 26.17 24.70 27.13
CA ALA A 258 26.72 24.21 25.88
C ALA A 258 26.37 25.12 24.70
N LEU A 259 25.31 25.93 24.81
CA LEU A 259 24.87 26.89 23.78
C LEU A 259 25.33 28.33 24.11
N GLY A 260 26.24 28.50 25.06
CA GLY A 260 26.73 29.82 25.50
C GLY A 260 25.63 30.68 26.12
N GLY A 261 24.65 30.08 26.77
CA GLY A 261 23.54 30.78 27.46
C GLY A 261 22.49 31.40 26.53
N LYS A 262 22.55 31.13 25.20
CA LYS A 262 21.60 31.71 24.23
C LYS A 262 20.44 30.77 23.96
N LEU A 263 19.25 31.36 23.77
CA LEU A 263 18.08 30.66 23.27
C LEU A 263 18.34 30.20 21.82
N LEU A 264 18.15 28.93 21.54
CA LEU A 264 18.26 28.42 20.18
C LEU A 264 16.89 28.34 19.51
N LEU A 265 16.72 29.04 18.42
CA LEU A 265 15.59 28.87 17.51
C LEU A 265 15.74 27.57 16.76
N THR A 266 14.73 26.71 16.83
CA THR A 266 14.59 25.49 16.03
C THR A 266 13.45 25.65 15.05
N GLY A 267 13.52 24.97 13.92
CA GLY A 267 12.48 25.05 12.91
C GLY A 267 12.43 23.83 12.02
N ASP A 268 11.25 23.58 11.48
CA ASP A 268 10.97 22.62 10.41
C ASP A 268 10.05 23.32 9.41
N ALA A 269 10.43 23.33 8.14
CA ALA A 269 9.60 23.86 7.06
C ALA A 269 9.58 22.86 5.93
N ALA A 270 8.42 22.35 5.59
CA ALA A 270 8.21 21.39 4.51
C ALA A 270 7.16 21.89 3.53
N LEU A 271 7.52 21.95 2.27
CA LEU A 271 6.62 22.22 1.14
C LEU A 271 6.55 20.98 0.26
N ASN A 272 5.35 20.50 -0.03
CA ASN A 272 5.12 19.38 -0.93
C ASN A 272 4.04 19.74 -1.95
N LEU A 273 4.45 19.96 -3.19
CA LEU A 273 3.56 20.29 -4.29
C LEU A 273 3.29 19.04 -5.12
N ARG A 274 2.02 18.79 -5.39
CA ARG A 274 1.54 17.67 -6.19
C ARG A 274 0.94 18.18 -7.48
N ASN A 275 1.45 17.66 -8.60
CA ASN A 275 0.97 18.00 -9.93
C ASN A 275 0.95 19.53 -10.26
N PRO A 276 1.98 20.32 -9.89
CA PRO A 276 1.96 21.76 -10.13
C PRO A 276 1.88 22.13 -11.62
N PHE A 277 2.41 21.29 -12.52
CA PHE A 277 2.44 21.53 -13.97
C PHE A 277 1.52 20.59 -14.78
N GLY A 278 0.76 19.72 -14.13
CA GLY A 278 -0.21 18.85 -14.80
C GLY A 278 0.32 17.52 -15.33
N ASN A 279 1.57 17.14 -15.01
CA ASN A 279 2.18 15.89 -15.48
C ASN A 279 2.27 14.82 -14.36
N GLY A 280 1.56 15.02 -13.25
CA GLY A 280 1.62 14.13 -12.09
C GLY A 280 2.91 14.25 -11.28
N GLU A 281 3.67 15.33 -11.45
CA GLU A 281 4.94 15.55 -10.77
C GLU A 281 4.76 15.84 -9.28
N THR A 282 5.82 15.56 -8.52
CA THR A 282 5.96 15.93 -7.12
C THR A 282 7.21 16.80 -6.97
N ILE A 283 7.04 17.93 -6.29
CA ILE A 283 8.14 18.79 -5.84
C ILE A 283 8.07 18.83 -4.32
N ALA A 284 9.13 18.41 -3.63
CA ALA A 284 9.20 18.56 -2.19
C ALA A 284 10.47 19.31 -1.79
N ILE A 285 10.32 20.24 -0.85
CA ILE A 285 11.38 21.00 -0.22
C ILE A 285 11.18 20.87 1.27
N ASN A 286 12.12 20.23 1.96
CA ASN A 286 12.08 20.06 3.40
C ASN A 286 13.35 20.66 3.99
N TRP A 287 13.17 21.62 4.88
CA TRP A 287 14.25 22.21 5.65
C TRP A 287 13.98 22.00 7.13
N GLN A 288 15.00 21.57 7.86
CA GLN A 288 14.91 21.32 9.30
C GLN A 288 16.15 21.85 10.01
N GLN A 289 15.95 22.42 11.18
CA GLN A 289 17.00 22.76 12.13
C GLN A 289 16.50 22.45 13.54
N LEU A 290 16.54 21.19 13.92
CA LEU A 290 16.05 20.71 15.22
C LEU A 290 17.12 20.72 16.31
N GLN A 291 18.38 20.71 15.91
CA GLN A 291 19.55 20.80 16.79
C GLN A 291 20.37 22.05 16.49
N ALA A 292 21.15 22.49 17.49
CA ALA A 292 22.02 23.63 17.34
C ALA A 292 22.96 23.47 16.14
N ARG A 293 22.97 24.45 15.25
CA ARG A 293 23.87 24.54 14.08
C ARG A 293 23.84 23.31 13.15
N SER A 294 22.75 22.54 13.17
CA SER A 294 22.61 21.29 12.42
C SER A 294 21.44 21.36 11.42
N PRO A 295 21.53 22.24 10.38
CA PRO A 295 20.50 22.32 9.36
C PRO A 295 20.51 21.09 8.45
N LYS A 296 19.32 20.70 7.99
CA LYS A 296 19.04 19.64 7.05
C LYS A 296 18.18 20.21 5.93
N LEU A 297 18.54 19.92 4.68
CA LEU A 297 17.76 20.32 3.51
C LEU A 297 17.56 19.08 2.63
N ASN A 298 16.33 18.78 2.28
CA ASN A 298 15.98 17.77 1.29
C ASN A 298 15.20 18.42 0.16
N LEU A 299 15.62 18.19 -1.07
CA LEU A 299 14.95 18.63 -2.31
C LEU A 299 14.60 17.38 -3.11
N LEU A 300 13.34 17.21 -3.48
CA LEU A 300 12.85 16.11 -4.28
C LEU A 300 12.10 16.65 -5.49
N TYR A 301 12.45 16.14 -6.67
CA TYR A 301 11.68 16.30 -7.90
C TYR A 301 11.41 14.93 -8.51
N GLN A 302 10.14 14.62 -8.71
CA GLN A 302 9.69 13.41 -9.39
C GLN A 302 8.73 13.78 -10.50
N ARG A 303 8.92 13.24 -11.69
CA ARG A 303 8.03 13.40 -12.84
C ARG A 303 7.81 12.05 -13.50
N PRO A 304 6.60 11.47 -13.43
CA PRO A 304 6.27 10.23 -14.13
C PRO A 304 6.15 10.47 -15.65
N TYR A 305 6.26 9.39 -16.42
CA TYR A 305 5.92 9.35 -17.85
C TYR A 305 6.65 10.40 -18.72
N MET A 306 7.98 10.48 -18.60
CA MET A 306 8.78 11.35 -19.47
C MET A 306 8.91 10.78 -20.89
N PHE A 307 9.05 11.66 -21.87
CA PHE A 307 9.31 11.32 -23.27
C PHE A 307 8.28 10.34 -23.88
N ARG A 308 7.01 10.42 -23.45
CA ARG A 308 5.92 9.50 -23.87
C ARG A 308 6.25 8.03 -23.58
N SER A 309 7.01 7.78 -22.54
CA SER A 309 7.41 6.46 -22.08
C SER A 309 6.82 6.15 -20.70
N PRO A 310 6.78 4.89 -20.25
CA PRO A 310 6.37 4.53 -18.90
C PRO A 310 7.41 4.92 -17.83
N PHE A 311 8.54 5.48 -18.24
CA PHE A 311 9.62 5.89 -17.34
C PHE A 311 9.45 7.32 -16.87
N GLY A 312 9.69 7.54 -15.59
CA GLY A 312 9.74 8.85 -14.95
C GLY A 312 11.13 9.24 -14.51
N LEU A 313 11.33 10.52 -14.23
CA LEU A 313 12.55 11.07 -13.64
C LEU A 313 12.38 11.19 -12.14
N ASN A 314 13.43 10.85 -11.40
CA ASN A 314 13.54 11.05 -9.96
C ASN A 314 14.88 11.72 -9.65
N VAL A 315 14.81 12.90 -9.05
CA VAL A 315 15.98 13.66 -8.60
C VAL A 315 15.79 13.93 -7.12
N ASN A 316 16.78 13.55 -6.31
CA ASN A 316 16.79 13.85 -4.88
C ASN A 316 18.15 14.45 -4.50
N PHE A 317 18.10 15.47 -3.67
CA PHE A 317 19.26 16.12 -3.10
C PHE A 317 19.08 16.32 -1.60
N ASP A 318 20.00 15.78 -0.81
CA ASP A 318 20.03 15.92 0.64
C ASP A 318 21.31 16.61 1.07
N LEU A 319 21.17 17.60 1.92
CA LEU A 319 22.28 18.25 2.60
C LEU A 319 22.00 18.17 4.10
N TYR A 320 22.96 17.68 4.86
CA TYR A 320 22.92 17.61 6.30
C TYR A 320 24.23 18.05 6.93
N LYS A 321 24.16 19.07 7.73
CA LYS A 321 25.29 19.54 8.54
C LYS A 321 25.07 19.12 9.99
N GLN A 322 26.03 18.46 10.60
CA GLN A 322 26.03 18.13 12.02
C GLN A 322 26.92 19.13 12.75
N ASP A 323 26.31 20.11 13.40
CA ASP A 323 26.98 21.18 14.15
C ASP A 323 28.24 21.74 13.43
N SER A 324 29.41 21.69 14.07
CA SER A 324 30.72 21.97 13.48
C SER A 324 31.52 20.71 13.14
N SER A 325 30.89 19.50 13.22
CA SER A 325 31.59 18.22 13.08
C SER A 325 31.75 17.82 11.62
N TYR A 326 30.66 17.73 10.87
CA TYR A 326 30.71 17.30 9.46
C TYR A 326 29.52 17.80 8.63
N LEU A 327 29.71 17.76 7.31
CA LEU A 327 28.70 18.05 6.31
C LEU A 327 28.52 16.83 5.40
N ASN A 328 27.29 16.33 5.30
CA ASN A 328 26.89 15.29 4.35
C ASN A 328 26.11 15.89 3.18
N ILE A 329 26.50 15.54 1.97
CA ILE A 329 25.79 15.85 0.73
C ILE A 329 25.48 14.54 0.02
N ASN A 330 24.22 14.34 -0.36
CA ASN A 330 23.76 13.17 -1.09
C ASN A 330 22.93 13.63 -2.28
N ALA A 331 23.34 13.30 -3.48
CA ALA A 331 22.64 13.59 -4.72
C ALA A 331 22.26 12.28 -5.41
N GLN A 332 21.02 12.17 -5.86
CA GLN A 332 20.49 11.00 -6.56
C GLN A 332 19.82 11.45 -7.85
N LEU A 333 20.14 10.77 -8.93
CA LEU A 333 19.51 10.95 -10.23
C LEU A 333 19.09 9.58 -10.75
N GLY A 334 17.84 9.41 -11.08
CA GLY A 334 17.35 8.09 -11.49
C GLY A 334 16.11 8.11 -12.35
N MET A 335 15.78 6.92 -12.81
CA MET A 335 14.56 6.64 -13.55
C MET A 335 13.63 5.79 -12.70
N GLN A 336 12.36 6.12 -12.74
CA GLN A 336 11.29 5.38 -12.09
C GLN A 336 10.40 4.74 -13.16
N TYR A 337 10.04 3.49 -12.95
CA TYR A 337 9.02 2.79 -13.72
C TYR A 337 7.79 2.59 -12.84
N VAL A 338 6.66 3.14 -13.26
CA VAL A 338 5.38 3.00 -12.55
C VAL A 338 4.69 1.74 -13.07
N LEU A 339 4.72 0.65 -12.28
CA LEU A 339 4.07 -0.61 -12.62
C LEU A 339 2.56 -0.52 -12.45
N SER A 340 2.12 0.16 -11.40
CA SER A 340 0.70 0.44 -11.11
C SER A 340 0.63 1.66 -10.18
N ALA A 341 -0.59 2.10 -9.85
CA ALA A 341 -0.78 3.17 -8.86
C ALA A 341 -0.21 2.84 -7.48
N SER A 342 -0.12 1.55 -7.15
CA SER A 342 0.41 1.07 -5.87
C SER A 342 1.85 0.57 -5.92
N GLN A 343 2.47 0.44 -7.12
CA GLN A 343 3.77 -0.19 -7.29
C GLN A 343 4.67 0.61 -8.21
N SER A 344 5.90 0.82 -7.79
CA SER A 344 6.93 1.42 -8.63
C SER A 344 8.29 0.81 -8.37
N GLY A 345 9.08 0.69 -9.44
CA GLY A 345 10.49 0.35 -9.39
C GLY A 345 11.32 1.56 -9.80
N SER A 346 12.49 1.75 -9.20
CA SER A 346 13.43 2.82 -9.57
C SER A 346 14.84 2.30 -9.63
N ILE A 347 15.59 2.84 -10.57
CA ILE A 347 17.05 2.67 -10.67
C ILE A 347 17.67 4.06 -10.64
N PHE A 348 18.69 4.28 -9.81
CA PHE A 348 19.32 5.58 -9.68
C PHE A 348 20.81 5.49 -9.37
N ILE A 349 21.55 6.49 -9.84
CA ILE A 349 22.92 6.75 -9.45
C ILE A 349 22.87 7.67 -8.24
N GLN A 350 23.58 7.30 -7.20
CA GLN A 350 23.71 8.05 -5.96
C GLN A 350 25.16 8.47 -5.77
N SER A 351 25.38 9.76 -5.55
CA SER A 351 26.66 10.33 -5.14
C SER A 351 26.53 10.85 -3.72
N LYS A 352 27.31 10.30 -2.79
CA LYS A 352 27.35 10.73 -1.40
C LYS A 352 28.74 11.24 -1.05
N SER A 353 28.82 12.42 -0.46
CA SER A 353 30.06 13.03 0.01
C SER A 353 29.90 13.51 1.44
N THR A 354 30.87 13.20 2.26
CA THR A 354 30.96 13.69 3.64
C THR A 354 32.27 14.44 3.81
N ALA A 355 32.20 15.67 4.32
CA ALA A 355 33.35 16.49 4.67
C ALA A 355 33.37 16.74 6.18
N VAL A 356 34.46 16.40 6.84
CA VAL A 356 34.71 16.72 8.25
C VAL A 356 35.10 18.19 8.36
N LEU A 357 34.34 18.98 9.12
CA LEU A 357 34.50 20.42 9.21
C LEU A 357 35.56 20.83 10.25
N ASN A 358 35.71 20.02 11.29
CA ASN A 358 36.68 20.27 12.35
C ASN A 358 37.35 18.95 12.77
N VAL A 359 38.69 18.93 12.76
CA VAL A 359 39.49 17.79 13.20
C VAL A 359 40.24 18.18 14.47
N ASP A 360 40.01 17.47 15.56
CA ASP A 360 40.80 17.65 16.77
C ASP A 360 42.19 17.04 16.61
N THR A 361 43.11 17.87 16.11
CA THR A 361 44.51 17.47 15.89
C THR A 361 45.25 17.19 17.21
N THR A 362 44.81 17.77 18.34
CA THR A 362 45.40 17.52 19.65
C THR A 362 45.07 16.10 20.10
N ALA A 363 43.81 15.70 19.98
CA ALA A 363 43.40 14.33 20.28
C ALA A 363 44.09 13.30 19.40
N VAL A 364 44.29 13.61 18.08
CA VAL A 364 45.05 12.75 17.14
C VAL A 364 46.49 12.64 17.55
N LYS A 365 47.16 13.74 17.97
CA LYS A 365 48.53 13.74 18.48
C LYS A 365 48.70 12.84 19.71
N PHE A 366 47.76 12.95 20.66
CA PHE A 366 47.81 12.19 21.89
C PHE A 366 47.54 10.72 21.69
N SER A 367 46.49 10.38 20.92
CA SER A 367 46.06 8.98 20.73
C SER A 367 46.85 8.21 19.68
N LYS A 368 47.51 8.93 18.71
CA LYS A 368 48.09 8.36 17.50
C LYS A 368 47.13 7.47 16.72
N GLN A 369 45.83 7.86 16.73
CA GLN A 369 44.76 7.15 16.04
C GLN A 369 43.95 8.11 15.16
N LEU A 370 43.38 7.57 14.08
CA LEU A 370 42.43 8.34 13.26
C LEU A 370 41.15 8.64 14.05
N PRO A 371 40.55 9.81 13.86
CA PRO A 371 39.28 10.13 14.47
C PRO A 371 38.18 9.21 13.95
N PRO A 372 37.07 9.05 14.68
CA PRO A 372 35.95 8.19 14.26
C PRO A 372 35.19 8.73 13.04
N MET A 373 35.50 9.92 12.56
CA MET A 373 34.93 10.57 11.38
C MET A 373 36.02 10.83 10.34
N ALA A 374 35.68 10.71 9.05
CA ALA A 374 36.60 10.95 7.95
C ALA A 374 35.89 11.60 6.76
N ASP A 375 36.67 12.24 5.90
CA ASP A 375 36.22 12.69 4.60
C ASP A 375 36.02 11.49 3.69
N VAL A 376 34.78 11.25 3.28
CA VAL A 376 34.40 10.09 2.47
C VAL A 376 33.57 10.52 1.29
N SER A 377 33.86 9.97 0.13
CA SER A 377 32.99 10.09 -1.04
C SER A 377 32.63 8.71 -1.58
N SER A 378 31.45 8.58 -2.13
CA SER A 378 31.00 7.33 -2.76
C SER A 378 30.08 7.61 -3.94
N VAL A 379 30.17 6.73 -4.94
CA VAL A 379 29.23 6.67 -6.07
C VAL A 379 28.70 5.26 -6.14
N SER A 380 27.38 5.12 -6.15
CA SER A 380 26.70 3.83 -6.17
C SER A 380 25.54 3.81 -7.15
N LEU A 381 25.27 2.62 -7.70
CA LEU A 381 24.04 2.29 -8.39
C LEU A 381 23.07 1.70 -7.37
N ALA A 382 21.85 2.21 -7.36
CA ALA A 382 20.83 1.74 -6.43
C ALA A 382 19.56 1.33 -7.16
N LEU A 383 18.92 0.31 -6.60
CA LEU A 383 17.61 -0.20 -7.01
C LEU A 383 16.64 0.00 -5.86
N GLN A 384 15.46 0.49 -6.16
CA GLN A 384 14.38 0.66 -5.19
C GLN A 384 13.10 0.05 -5.74
N TYR A 385 12.39 -0.65 -4.89
CA TYR A 385 11.02 -1.10 -5.12
C TYR A 385 10.12 -0.52 -4.02
N SER A 386 8.97 0.02 -4.44
CA SER A 386 7.97 0.59 -3.54
C SER A 386 6.60 0.02 -3.84
N PHE A 387 5.92 -0.44 -2.79
CA PHE A 387 4.55 -0.94 -2.83
C PHE A 387 3.73 -0.29 -1.73
N ASN A 388 2.56 0.23 -2.08
CA ASN A 388 1.61 0.81 -1.12
C ASN A 388 0.18 0.45 -1.54
N SER A 389 -0.47 -0.41 -0.76
CA SER A 389 -1.87 -0.82 -0.95
C SER A 389 -2.78 -0.34 0.19
N THR A 390 -2.36 0.69 0.92
CA THR A 390 -3.15 1.23 2.04
C THR A 390 -4.44 1.89 1.55
N ASN A 391 -5.49 1.77 2.35
CA ASN A 391 -6.79 2.36 2.04
C ASN A 391 -6.81 3.89 2.12
N TYR A 392 -5.94 4.47 2.93
CA TYR A 392 -5.80 5.92 3.09
C TYR A 392 -4.37 6.29 3.45
N ARG A 393 -3.85 7.36 2.84
CA ARG A 393 -2.42 7.67 2.90
C ARG A 393 -1.95 8.26 4.23
N PHE A 394 -2.79 9.10 4.88
CA PHE A 394 -2.38 9.84 6.08
C PHE A 394 -2.56 9.04 7.36
N ASN A 395 -3.64 8.28 7.47
CA ASN A 395 -3.93 7.41 8.59
C ASN A 395 -4.47 6.07 8.06
N PRO A 396 -3.59 5.17 7.61
CA PRO A 396 -4.01 3.86 7.11
C PRO A 396 -4.66 3.02 8.20
N VAL A 397 -5.77 2.36 7.84
CA VAL A 397 -6.48 1.42 8.70
C VAL A 397 -6.29 -0.02 8.23
N LYS A 398 -6.06 -0.20 6.93
CA LYS A 398 -5.79 -1.52 6.32
C LYS A 398 -4.84 -1.39 5.13
N GLY A 399 -4.15 -2.48 4.83
CA GLY A 399 -3.25 -2.57 3.66
C GLY A 399 -1.78 -2.66 4.05
N ASN A 400 -0.92 -2.57 3.04
CA ASN A 400 0.50 -2.79 3.17
C ASN A 400 1.29 -1.60 2.65
N GLU A 401 2.42 -1.34 3.28
CA GLU A 401 3.50 -0.49 2.80
C GLU A 401 4.78 -1.30 2.76
N LEU A 402 5.53 -1.20 1.67
CA LEU A 402 6.83 -1.84 1.52
C LEU A 402 7.74 -0.94 0.69
N GLN A 403 8.92 -0.69 1.19
CA GLN A 403 10.00 -0.04 0.45
C GLN A 403 11.30 -0.81 0.68
N ILE A 404 11.92 -1.25 -0.40
CA ILE A 404 13.20 -1.93 -0.39
C ILE A 404 14.16 -1.11 -1.24
N THR A 405 15.33 -0.82 -0.73
CA THR A 405 16.41 -0.15 -1.48
C THR A 405 17.69 -0.94 -1.29
N ALA A 406 18.39 -1.22 -2.39
CA ALA A 406 19.71 -1.82 -2.38
C ALA A 406 20.65 -0.98 -3.23
N ALA A 407 21.82 -0.66 -2.71
CA ALA A 407 22.85 0.12 -3.41
C ALA A 407 24.18 -0.59 -3.35
N PHE A 408 24.90 -0.60 -4.48
CA PHE A 408 26.26 -1.11 -4.59
C PHE A 408 27.13 -0.08 -5.32
N GLY A 409 28.34 0.16 -4.83
CA GLY A 409 29.20 1.16 -5.42
C GLY A 409 30.60 1.18 -4.87
N ASN A 410 31.32 2.23 -5.25
CA ASN A 410 32.68 2.50 -4.85
C ASN A 410 32.71 3.60 -3.79
N LYS A 411 33.59 3.43 -2.82
CA LYS A 411 33.87 4.35 -1.73
C LYS A 411 35.33 4.77 -1.77
N THR A 412 35.56 6.05 -1.53
CA THR A 412 36.89 6.64 -1.41
C THR A 412 37.00 7.40 -0.10
N ILE A 413 37.98 7.05 0.71
CA ILE A 413 38.36 7.77 1.93
C ILE A 413 39.46 8.77 1.54
N LYS A 414 39.24 10.04 1.84
CA LYS A 414 40.22 11.11 1.57
C LYS A 414 41.10 11.34 2.79
N LYS A 415 42.39 11.45 2.60
CA LYS A 415 43.31 11.80 3.68
C LYS A 415 43.09 13.26 4.08
N SER A 416 42.89 13.52 5.37
CA SER A 416 42.68 14.86 5.89
C SER A 416 44.02 15.63 5.93
N ASN A 417 44.07 16.78 5.26
CA ASN A 417 45.25 17.67 5.28
C ASN A 417 45.58 18.15 6.71
N ALA A 418 44.56 18.33 7.56
CA ALA A 418 44.77 18.71 8.96
C ALA A 418 45.51 17.62 9.75
N ILE A 419 45.37 16.34 9.38
CA ILE A 419 46.08 15.24 10.05
C ILE A 419 47.46 15.02 9.46
N ILE A 420 47.59 14.93 8.13
CA ILE A 420 48.88 14.62 7.50
C ILE A 420 49.94 15.74 7.68
N ASN A 421 49.50 16.99 7.86
CA ASN A 421 50.36 18.13 8.10
C ASN A 421 50.69 18.38 9.58
N ILE A 422 50.32 17.47 10.48
CA ILE A 422 50.71 17.58 11.89
C ILE A 422 52.23 17.44 11.99
N LYS A 423 52.88 18.46 12.50
CA LYS A 423 54.34 18.45 12.73
C LYS A 423 54.64 17.71 14.02
N ASP A 424 55.37 16.59 13.91
CA ASP A 424 55.91 15.79 15.00
C ASP A 424 57.21 15.13 14.52
N ALA A 425 58.31 15.32 15.24
CA ALA A 425 59.59 14.72 14.86
C ALA A 425 59.63 13.19 15.08
N ALA A 426 58.79 12.67 15.94
CA ALA A 426 58.79 11.26 16.35
C ALA A 426 57.76 10.40 15.61
N PHE A 427 56.76 11.00 14.89
CA PHE A 427 55.68 10.24 14.30
C PHE A 427 55.13 10.85 13.02
N ASN A 428 55.03 10.03 11.95
CA ASN A 428 54.40 10.41 10.69
C ASN A 428 52.90 10.12 10.72
N TYR A 429 52.07 11.16 10.90
CA TYR A 429 50.60 10.99 10.96
C TYR A 429 49.97 10.57 9.62
N GLY A 430 50.69 10.68 8.50
CA GLY A 430 50.29 10.16 7.20
C GLY A 430 50.19 8.62 7.21
N SER A 431 51.04 7.93 8.02
CA SER A 431 51.02 6.47 8.13
C SER A 431 49.78 5.90 8.79
N LEU A 432 49.00 6.71 9.51
CA LEU A 432 47.71 6.29 10.07
C LEU A 432 46.70 5.81 9.01
N TYR A 433 46.90 6.28 7.77
CA TYR A 433 46.03 5.87 6.65
C TYR A 433 46.52 4.59 5.93
N ASP A 434 47.69 4.08 6.22
CA ASP A 434 48.31 2.94 5.50
C ASP A 434 47.58 1.60 5.82
N THR A 435 46.93 1.53 6.96
CA THR A 435 46.10 0.36 7.35
C THR A 435 44.71 0.39 6.73
N LEU A 436 44.32 1.49 6.10
CA LEU A 436 43.00 1.67 5.53
C LEU A 436 42.96 1.31 4.05
N LYS A 437 41.88 0.69 3.60
CA LYS A 437 41.55 0.58 2.18
C LYS A 437 40.91 1.88 1.72
N LEU A 438 41.74 2.84 1.21
CA LEU A 438 41.29 4.15 0.80
C LEU A 438 40.25 4.08 -0.34
N HIS A 439 40.40 3.12 -1.24
CA HIS A 439 39.43 2.80 -2.30
C HIS A 439 38.85 1.42 -2.01
N SER A 440 37.54 1.35 -1.90
CA SER A 440 36.86 0.10 -1.53
C SER A 440 35.44 0.09 -2.10
N TYR A 441 34.79 -1.08 -2.00
CA TYR A 441 33.37 -1.22 -2.29
C TYR A 441 32.52 -0.77 -1.10
N LEU A 442 31.30 -0.43 -1.39
CA LEU A 442 30.20 -0.34 -0.41
C LEU A 442 28.97 -1.10 -0.91
N PHE A 443 28.28 -1.70 0.03
CA PHE A 443 26.94 -2.23 -0.16
C PHE A 443 26.04 -1.65 0.92
N MET A 444 24.84 -1.20 0.52
CA MET A 444 23.84 -0.68 1.42
C MET A 444 22.47 -1.29 1.07
N ALA A 445 21.77 -1.81 2.05
CA ALA A 445 20.38 -2.23 1.91
C ALA A 445 19.52 -1.58 2.98
N ARG A 446 18.31 -1.20 2.61
CA ARG A 446 17.26 -0.70 3.50
C ARG A 446 15.94 -1.39 3.22
N LEU A 447 15.23 -1.73 4.28
CA LEU A 447 13.86 -2.24 4.25
C LEU A 447 13.01 -1.37 5.17
N ALA A 448 11.87 -0.93 4.68
CA ALA A 448 10.79 -0.37 5.48
C ALA A 448 9.50 -1.06 5.07
N ALA A 449 8.81 -1.69 6.01
CA ALA A 449 7.56 -2.40 5.78
C ALA A 449 6.57 -2.09 6.89
N ALA A 450 5.29 -1.99 6.55
CA ALA A 450 4.22 -1.91 7.52
C ALA A 450 2.97 -2.63 7.00
N HIS A 451 2.27 -3.27 7.91
CA HIS A 451 0.95 -3.85 7.67
C HIS A 451 -0.06 -3.29 8.66
N TYR A 452 -1.25 -2.97 8.17
CA TYR A 452 -2.35 -2.40 8.95
C TYR A 452 -3.51 -3.40 8.99
N PHE A 453 -3.81 -3.89 10.19
CA PHE A 453 -4.91 -4.83 10.45
C PHE A 453 -6.10 -4.06 11.02
N PRO A 454 -7.27 -4.04 10.37
CA PRO A 454 -8.48 -3.50 10.99
C PRO A 454 -8.87 -4.39 12.18
N ALA A 455 -8.96 -3.80 13.37
CA ALA A 455 -9.27 -4.47 14.63
C ALA A 455 -10.64 -4.08 15.17
N GLY A 456 -11.67 -4.15 14.30
CA GLY A 456 -13.01 -3.70 14.59
C GLY A 456 -13.43 -2.46 13.79
N ARG A 457 -14.53 -1.80 14.21
CA ARG A 457 -15.07 -0.64 13.46
C ARG A 457 -14.24 0.65 13.63
N GLN A 458 -13.61 0.83 14.80
CA GLN A 458 -12.93 2.06 15.20
C GLN A 458 -11.49 1.83 15.64
N SER A 459 -10.87 0.72 15.25
CA SER A 459 -9.49 0.47 15.64
C SER A 459 -8.68 -0.24 14.57
N THR A 460 -7.37 -0.05 14.64
CA THR A 460 -6.42 -0.73 13.77
C THR A 460 -5.15 -1.06 14.54
N ILE A 461 -4.50 -2.15 14.14
CA ILE A 461 -3.18 -2.52 14.62
C ILE A 461 -2.20 -2.32 13.46
N LYS A 462 -1.15 -1.54 13.69
CA LYS A 462 -0.02 -1.39 12.79
C LYS A 462 1.12 -2.27 13.28
N VAL A 463 1.64 -3.11 12.40
CA VAL A 463 2.90 -3.84 12.61
C VAL A 463 3.89 -3.33 11.57
N GLY A 464 5.05 -2.86 12.03
CA GLY A 464 6.10 -2.29 11.19
C GLY A 464 7.43 -3.00 11.38
N LEU A 465 8.23 -3.04 10.32
CA LEU A 465 9.60 -3.53 10.31
C LEU A 465 10.49 -2.57 9.53
N ASN A 466 11.57 -2.13 10.16
CA ASN A 466 12.61 -1.34 9.50
C ASN A 466 13.95 -2.02 9.72
N ALA A 467 14.73 -2.16 8.66
CA ALA A 467 16.07 -2.73 8.73
C ALA A 467 17.04 -1.97 7.83
N GLY A 468 18.29 -1.95 8.23
CA GLY A 468 19.37 -1.38 7.46
C GLY A 468 20.64 -2.22 7.57
N TRP A 469 21.32 -2.37 6.45
CA TRP A 469 22.62 -3.04 6.37
C TRP A 469 23.56 -2.20 5.51
N TYR A 470 24.64 -1.74 6.11
CA TYR A 470 25.73 -1.06 5.44
C TYR A 470 27.00 -1.88 5.61
N GLN A 471 27.65 -2.22 4.50
CA GLN A 471 28.84 -3.06 4.46
C GLN A 471 29.94 -2.39 3.65
N THR A 472 31.12 -2.24 4.26
CA THR A 472 32.34 -1.70 3.68
C THR A 472 33.54 -2.21 4.50
N PRO A 473 34.77 -2.24 3.97
CA PRO A 473 35.93 -2.69 4.77
C PRO A 473 36.24 -1.79 5.98
N ASN A 474 36.11 -0.47 5.84
CA ASN A 474 36.40 0.48 6.92
C ASN A 474 35.18 1.36 7.15
N TYR A 475 34.73 1.48 8.39
CA TYR A 475 33.56 2.27 8.79
C TYR A 475 33.95 3.54 9.54
N PHE A 476 33.32 4.66 9.21
CA PHE A 476 33.41 5.90 9.96
C PHE A 476 32.01 6.30 10.45
N ARG A 477 31.94 6.93 11.63
CA ARG A 477 30.68 7.29 12.29
C ARG A 477 29.74 8.10 11.40
N ASN A 478 30.27 9.05 10.64
CA ASN A 478 29.52 9.97 9.77
C ASN A 478 28.92 9.32 8.51
N GLU A 479 29.19 8.04 8.26
CA GLU A 479 28.60 7.26 7.16
C GLU A 479 27.45 6.35 7.62
N LEU A 480 27.36 6.09 8.93
CA LEU A 480 26.45 5.10 9.49
C LEU A 480 25.00 5.57 9.41
N PHE A 481 24.08 4.62 9.49
CA PHE A 481 22.68 4.95 9.71
C PHE A 481 22.52 5.64 11.06
N GLN A 482 21.65 6.63 11.08
CA GLN A 482 21.22 7.31 12.30
C GLN A 482 19.77 6.91 12.56
N ILE A 483 19.50 6.30 13.71
CA ILE A 483 18.18 5.85 14.13
C ILE A 483 17.86 6.40 15.54
N GLY A 484 16.63 6.28 15.95
CA GLY A 484 16.07 6.88 17.16
C GLY A 484 15.17 8.06 16.84
N GLY A 485 14.18 8.31 17.69
CA GLY A 485 13.25 9.43 17.56
C GLY A 485 11.85 9.03 17.10
N TYR A 486 11.04 10.02 16.79
CA TYR A 486 9.61 9.88 16.53
C TYR A 486 9.25 8.87 15.41
N ARG A 487 10.04 8.84 14.35
CA ARG A 487 9.74 8.01 13.17
C ARG A 487 10.23 6.57 13.29
N LEU A 488 11.24 6.34 14.10
CA LEU A 488 11.88 5.03 14.21
C LEU A 488 12.51 4.88 15.60
N LEU A 489 12.07 3.91 16.38
CA LEU A 489 12.56 3.60 17.72
C LEU A 489 12.30 4.77 18.71
N ARG A 490 11.03 4.99 19.03
CA ARG A 490 10.54 6.04 19.93
C ARG A 490 11.00 5.80 21.38
N GLY A 491 11.16 6.87 22.14
CA GLY A 491 11.73 6.83 23.49
C GLY A 491 13.22 7.13 23.52
N PHE A 492 13.85 7.36 22.37
CA PHE A 492 15.24 7.81 22.22
C PHE A 492 15.27 9.16 21.51
N ASP A 493 16.39 9.89 21.65
CA ASP A 493 16.57 11.17 20.96
C ASP A 493 16.64 10.98 19.46
N GLU A 494 16.20 12.00 18.72
CA GLU A 494 16.16 11.98 17.27
C GLU A 494 17.56 11.74 16.70
N GLU A 495 17.71 10.73 15.83
CA GLU A 495 18.94 10.37 15.11
C GLU A 495 20.18 10.17 16.04
N SER A 496 19.97 9.79 17.30
CA SER A 496 21.05 9.67 18.29
C SER A 496 21.83 8.36 18.26
N ILE A 497 21.27 7.32 17.65
CA ILE A 497 21.86 5.98 17.63
C ILE A 497 22.47 5.74 16.25
N TYR A 498 23.78 5.55 16.21
CA TYR A 498 24.54 5.24 14.99
C TYR A 498 24.64 3.73 14.82
N ALA A 499 24.39 3.21 13.61
CA ALA A 499 24.45 1.80 13.34
C ALA A 499 24.90 1.51 11.90
N ASN A 500 25.76 0.50 11.73
CA ASN A 500 26.04 -0.07 10.40
C ASN A 500 25.05 -1.18 10.05
N ARG A 501 24.40 -1.78 11.04
CA ARG A 501 23.30 -2.74 10.87
C ARG A 501 22.26 -2.48 11.96
N PHE A 502 21.01 -2.50 11.58
CA PHE A 502 19.91 -2.41 12.54
C PHE A 502 18.67 -3.14 12.04
N VAL A 503 17.84 -3.54 13.00
CA VAL A 503 16.48 -4.04 12.79
C VAL A 503 15.61 -3.44 13.89
N VAL A 504 14.49 -2.84 13.50
CA VAL A 504 13.50 -2.26 14.42
C VAL A 504 12.13 -2.75 14.04
N GLY A 505 11.47 -3.42 14.98
CA GLY A 505 10.07 -3.81 14.90
C GLY A 505 9.18 -2.85 15.67
N THR A 506 8.01 -2.54 15.15
CA THR A 506 7.01 -1.66 15.76
C THR A 506 5.69 -2.39 15.84
N ALA A 507 5.03 -2.35 17.00
CA ALA A 507 3.62 -2.70 17.17
C ALA A 507 2.87 -1.48 17.73
N GLU A 508 1.78 -1.08 17.06
CA GLU A 508 1.03 0.11 17.45
C GLU A 508 -0.47 -0.16 17.32
N TYR A 509 -1.20 0.05 18.40
CA TYR A 509 -2.65 0.01 18.42
C TYR A 509 -3.20 1.42 18.33
N ARG A 510 -4.13 1.67 17.39
CA ARG A 510 -4.81 2.95 17.17
C ARG A 510 -6.29 2.79 17.45
N TYR A 511 -6.83 3.69 18.26
CA TYR A 511 -8.27 3.86 18.42
C TYR A 511 -8.72 5.13 17.70
N LEU A 512 -9.57 4.99 16.70
CA LEU A 512 -9.96 6.04 15.77
C LEU A 512 -11.07 6.90 16.39
N LEU A 513 -10.83 8.19 16.51
CA LEU A 513 -11.78 9.22 16.94
C LEU A 513 -12.41 9.94 15.75
N GLY A 514 -11.76 9.85 14.58
CA GLY A 514 -12.15 10.46 13.32
C GLY A 514 -11.24 9.97 12.20
N GLN A 515 -11.37 10.53 10.99
CA GLN A 515 -10.58 10.10 9.84
C GLN A 515 -9.07 10.30 10.07
N ASN A 516 -8.68 11.43 10.66
CA ASN A 516 -7.29 11.78 10.95
C ASN A 516 -7.03 11.97 12.45
N SER A 517 -8.01 11.64 13.31
CA SER A 517 -7.91 11.75 14.76
C SER A 517 -7.94 10.38 15.40
N TYR A 518 -6.92 10.07 16.21
CA TYR A 518 -6.82 8.78 16.89
C TYR A 518 -5.94 8.87 18.14
N MET A 519 -6.21 8.04 19.09
CA MET A 519 -5.30 7.73 20.20
C MET A 519 -4.51 6.48 19.86
N PHE A 520 -3.27 6.41 20.30
CA PHE A 520 -2.45 5.24 20.03
C PHE A 520 -1.54 4.88 21.19
N GLY A 521 -1.32 3.58 21.34
CA GLY A 521 -0.29 3.03 22.20
C GLY A 521 0.67 2.21 21.34
N PHE A 522 1.95 2.24 21.66
CA PHE A 522 2.94 1.57 20.85
C PHE A 522 4.07 0.94 21.67
N THR A 523 4.71 -0.04 21.06
CA THR A 523 6.00 -0.55 21.48
C THR A 523 6.91 -0.72 20.26
N ASP A 524 8.16 -0.31 20.42
CA ASP A 524 9.23 -0.45 19.44
C ASP A 524 10.33 -1.31 20.05
N GLY A 525 10.74 -2.37 19.35
CA GLY A 525 11.86 -3.21 19.72
C GLY A 525 12.96 -3.11 18.66
N GLY A 526 14.19 -2.86 19.05
CA GLY A 526 15.30 -2.66 18.13
C GLY A 526 16.57 -3.41 18.52
N TRP A 527 17.34 -3.80 17.53
CA TRP A 527 18.72 -4.22 17.65
C TRP A 527 19.56 -3.37 16.70
N ALA A 528 20.70 -2.86 17.18
CA ALA A 528 21.60 -2.06 16.38
C ALA A 528 23.06 -2.41 16.68
N LYS A 529 23.84 -2.60 15.61
CA LYS A 529 25.29 -2.81 15.68
C LYS A 529 26.00 -1.54 15.27
N TYR A 530 26.87 -1.05 16.15
CA TYR A 530 27.80 0.04 15.89
C TYR A 530 29.21 -0.55 15.62
N GLN A 531 29.78 -0.20 14.49
CA GLN A 531 31.15 -0.60 14.17
C GLN A 531 31.84 0.56 13.46
N THR A 532 33.04 0.91 13.95
CA THR A 532 33.97 1.85 13.29
C THR A 532 35.35 1.20 13.22
N ILE A 533 36.37 1.95 12.81
CA ILE A 533 37.76 1.46 12.77
C ILE A 533 38.29 1.09 14.14
N SER A 534 37.77 1.68 15.23
CA SER A 534 38.28 1.51 16.59
C SER A 534 37.29 0.88 17.57
N VAL A 535 36.01 0.83 17.24
CA VAL A 535 34.94 0.43 18.19
C VAL A 535 33.97 -0.53 17.52
N ASN A 536 33.54 -1.57 18.23
CA ASN A 536 32.56 -2.55 17.76
C ASN A 536 31.71 -3.04 18.96
N TYR A 537 30.41 -2.75 18.92
CA TYR A 537 29.43 -3.23 19.89
C TYR A 537 28.04 -3.34 19.26
N ALA A 538 27.14 -4.01 19.95
CA ALA A 538 25.75 -4.10 19.57
C ALA A 538 24.87 -4.01 20.81
N HIS A 539 23.74 -3.33 20.67
CA HIS A 539 22.76 -3.15 21.75
C HIS A 539 21.36 -3.48 21.28
N THR A 540 20.55 -3.89 22.23
CA THR A 540 19.10 -3.99 22.06
C THR A 540 18.41 -2.81 22.73
N TYR A 541 17.31 -2.40 22.11
CA TYR A 541 16.55 -1.22 22.48
C TYR A 541 15.08 -1.55 22.59
N ILE A 542 14.41 -1.06 23.61
CA ILE A 542 12.96 -1.17 23.74
C ILE A 542 12.42 0.22 24.04
N GLY A 543 11.41 0.64 23.30
CA GLY A 543 10.69 1.87 23.51
C GLY A 543 9.19 1.59 23.62
N ALA A 544 8.50 2.26 24.52
CA ALA A 544 7.05 2.17 24.65
C ALA A 544 6.47 3.54 24.99
N GLY A 545 5.24 3.77 24.57
CA GLY A 545 4.61 5.06 24.80
C GLY A 545 3.15 5.11 24.36
N LEU A 546 2.57 6.29 24.63
CA LEU A 546 1.19 6.62 24.26
C LEU A 546 1.19 7.93 23.47
N GLY A 547 0.21 8.12 22.62
CA GLY A 547 0.08 9.34 21.86
C GLY A 547 -1.34 9.63 21.41
N LEU A 548 -1.51 10.83 20.90
CA LEU A 548 -2.74 11.38 20.38
C LEU A 548 -2.46 12.11 19.07
N ALA A 549 -3.20 11.78 18.02
CA ALA A 549 -3.28 12.56 16.81
C ALA A 549 -4.68 13.17 16.72
N PHE A 550 -4.78 14.46 16.45
CA PHE A 550 -6.07 15.12 16.29
C PHE A 550 -6.07 16.12 15.14
N GLU A 551 -7.13 16.07 14.38
CA GLU A 551 -7.36 16.95 13.24
C GLU A 551 -7.89 18.31 13.69
N THR A 552 -7.30 19.36 13.16
CA THR A 552 -7.71 20.74 13.35
C THR A 552 -8.04 21.37 12.01
N LYS A 553 -8.61 22.57 11.99
CA LYS A 553 -8.83 23.32 10.73
C LYS A 553 -7.55 23.60 9.94
N GLY A 554 -6.40 23.65 10.62
CA GLY A 554 -5.10 23.92 10.01
C GLY A 554 -4.35 22.65 9.60
N GLY A 555 -4.71 21.47 10.11
CA GLY A 555 -4.00 20.21 9.88
C GLY A 555 -4.11 19.24 11.04
N VAL A 556 -3.29 18.20 11.03
CA VAL A 556 -3.22 17.16 12.07
C VAL A 556 -2.07 17.44 13.01
N VAL A 557 -2.38 17.60 14.28
CA VAL A 557 -1.39 17.67 15.38
C VAL A 557 -1.17 16.27 15.92
N ASN A 558 0.08 15.90 16.11
CA ASN A 558 0.47 14.62 16.68
C ASN A 558 1.34 14.83 17.91
N PHE A 559 0.95 14.24 19.02
CA PHE A 559 1.65 14.32 20.30
C PHE A 559 1.88 12.92 20.84
N SER A 560 3.09 12.62 21.31
CA SER A 560 3.35 11.35 21.99
C SER A 560 4.39 11.51 23.10
N VAL A 561 4.25 10.66 24.10
CA VAL A 561 5.20 10.52 25.22
C VAL A 561 5.71 9.09 25.21
N ALA A 562 7.02 8.92 25.26
CA ALA A 562 7.69 7.63 25.14
C ALA A 562 8.82 7.50 26.15
N ALA A 563 8.98 6.29 26.68
CA ALA A 563 10.13 5.87 27.45
C ALA A 563 10.95 4.85 26.66
N GLY A 564 12.28 4.97 26.74
CA GLY A 564 13.20 4.03 26.08
C GLY A 564 14.16 3.39 27.09
N LYS A 565 14.56 2.15 26.81
CA LYS A 565 15.57 1.41 27.55
C LYS A 565 16.53 0.75 26.58
N ARG A 566 17.83 0.90 26.83
CA ARG A 566 18.90 0.11 26.21
C ARG A 566 19.29 -1.04 27.16
N ASP A 567 19.77 -2.16 26.61
CA ASP A 567 20.09 -3.37 27.39
C ASP A 567 21.09 -3.15 28.54
N ASP A 568 22.04 -2.23 28.35
CA ASP A 568 23.09 -1.90 29.32
C ASP A 568 22.70 -0.76 30.31
N THR A 569 21.48 -0.25 30.23
CA THR A 569 20.98 0.83 31.08
C THR A 569 19.74 0.42 31.85
N SER A 570 19.56 0.94 33.07
CA SER A 570 18.31 0.78 33.82
C SER A 570 17.19 1.62 33.21
N PHE A 571 15.95 1.17 33.36
CA PHE A 571 14.77 1.92 32.91
C PHE A 571 14.62 3.16 33.81
N ASN A 572 14.52 4.34 33.18
CA ASN A 572 14.41 5.59 33.87
C ASN A 572 13.25 6.44 33.34
N LEU A 573 12.20 6.56 34.15
CA LEU A 573 11.01 7.37 33.83
C LEU A 573 11.29 8.87 33.78
N SER A 574 12.39 9.35 34.39
CA SER A 574 12.74 10.78 34.32
C SER A 574 13.28 11.21 32.96
N GLN A 575 13.54 10.24 32.05
CA GLN A 575 14.04 10.47 30.70
C GLN A 575 12.95 10.31 29.63
N LEU A 576 11.69 10.53 29.99
CA LEU A 576 10.60 10.51 29.02
C LEU A 576 10.87 11.47 27.83
N LYS A 577 10.64 11.00 26.64
CA LYS A 577 10.74 11.81 25.42
C LYS A 577 9.35 12.26 24.99
N ILE A 578 9.23 13.54 24.74
CA ILE A 578 8.01 14.16 24.21
C ILE A 578 8.23 14.43 22.73
N HIS A 579 7.35 13.95 21.90
CA HIS A 579 7.36 14.18 20.46
C HIS A 579 6.12 14.98 20.07
N LEU A 580 6.33 16.07 19.34
CA LEU A 580 5.28 16.90 18.77
C LEU A 580 5.45 16.95 17.25
N GLY A 581 4.36 16.76 16.52
CA GLY A 581 4.34 16.86 15.06
C GLY A 581 3.10 17.61 14.59
N PHE A 582 3.21 18.31 13.46
CA PHE A 582 2.09 18.99 12.81
C PHE A 582 2.15 18.77 11.31
N LEU A 583 1.01 18.42 10.70
CA LEU A 583 0.85 18.18 9.28
C LEU A 583 -0.34 18.99 8.75
N SER A 584 -0.11 19.95 7.87
CA SER A 584 -1.16 20.69 7.16
C SER A 584 -1.30 20.22 5.71
N VAL A 585 -2.55 20.21 5.20
CA VAL A 585 -2.89 19.83 3.81
C VAL A 585 -3.74 20.95 3.21
N PHE A 586 -3.35 21.48 2.04
CA PHE A 586 -4.03 22.58 1.35
C PHE A 586 -4.16 22.36 -0.16
#